data_06e53be21a3743448c3d58f7eaf46956
#
_entry.id   06e53be21a3743448c3d58f7eaf46956
#
_cell.length_a   1.000
_cell.length_b   1.000
_cell.length_c   1.000
_cell.angle_alpha   90.00
_cell.angle_beta   90.00
_cell.angle_gamma   90.00
#
_symmetry.space_group_name_H-M   'P 1'
#
loop_
_entity.id
_entity.type
_entity.pdbx_description
1 polymer ?
#
loop_
_entity_poly.entity_id
_entity_poly.type
_entity_poly.pdbx_seq_one_letter_code
_entity_poly.pdbx_strand_id
1 'polypeptide(L)'
;MVCYLNSAVLPQSDWSKKDLKGEVKSMTATEYEYSMDGSGTLENTRVKRTEFNENGYIVQETEHINGVPNSSVLFEYGKDGLIRKKYQDSAVYLYEYEFDGENLVATAKEKYVEDKFYPRTEKTTYGKDGKMIARTVYSGGTLVMDDSYVYDEKGVLTRIENNMEPRHGIEINYERKPNGEYEKITQAPNSKWVYYYAANGDEMEYTSVSYFGSEAKIGQILQFKDISRDERGNLTRKTSVKFKPADKYYENGDITEIGLYKKLEISYEYY
;
A
#
# COMPACT_ATOMS: atom_id res chain seq x y z
N MET A 1 30.86 2.33 -24.19
CA MET A 1 31.26 1.68 -22.92
C MET A 1 30.02 0.96 -22.39
N VAL A 2 29.91 -0.33 -22.61
CA VAL A 2 28.78 -1.13 -22.11
C VAL A 2 29.11 -1.45 -20.66
N CYS A 3 28.57 -0.70 -19.72
CA CYS A 3 28.58 -1.13 -18.31
C CYS A 3 27.74 -2.39 -18.22
N TYR A 4 28.37 -3.52 -18.01
CA TYR A 4 27.71 -4.72 -17.54
C TYR A 4 27.09 -4.37 -16.18
N LEU A 5 25.78 -4.32 -16.12
CA LEU A 5 25.00 -4.33 -14.88
C LEU A 5 25.28 -5.69 -14.22
N ASN A 6 26.34 -5.79 -13.42
CA ASN A 6 26.58 -6.94 -12.55
C ASN A 6 25.37 -7.09 -11.65
N SER A 7 24.59 -8.18 -11.84
CA SER A 7 23.45 -8.61 -11.04
C SER A 7 22.68 -7.43 -10.43
N ALA A 8 22.11 -6.59 -11.32
CA ALA A 8 21.51 -5.33 -10.93
C ALA A 8 20.47 -5.59 -9.85
N VAL A 9 20.59 -4.84 -8.79
CA VAL A 9 19.59 -4.73 -7.74
C VAL A 9 18.31 -4.22 -8.38
N LEU A 10 17.41 -5.15 -8.73
CA LEU A 10 16.09 -4.80 -9.22
C LEU A 10 15.19 -4.48 -8.02
N PRO A 11 14.28 -3.51 -8.13
CA PRO A 11 13.21 -3.36 -7.16
C PRO A 11 12.49 -4.70 -6.98
N GLN A 12 12.06 -4.99 -5.74
CA GLN A 12 11.29 -6.20 -5.48
C GLN A 12 10.09 -6.29 -6.43
N SER A 13 9.79 -7.50 -6.93
CA SER A 13 8.62 -7.72 -7.78
C SER A 13 7.33 -7.36 -7.05
N ASP A 14 6.30 -7.00 -7.80
CA ASP A 14 5.02 -6.65 -7.20
C ASP A 14 4.30 -7.88 -6.63
N TRP A 15 4.57 -9.09 -7.12
CA TRP A 15 4.15 -10.33 -6.45
C TRP A 15 4.71 -10.42 -5.03
N SER A 16 6.02 -10.14 -4.87
CA SER A 16 6.67 -10.16 -3.56
C SER A 16 6.13 -9.07 -2.63
N LYS A 17 5.95 -7.84 -3.13
CA LYS A 17 5.37 -6.73 -2.35
C LYS A 17 3.94 -7.00 -1.90
N LYS A 18 3.16 -7.73 -2.68
CA LYS A 18 1.76 -8.09 -2.40
C LYS A 18 1.63 -9.45 -1.69
N ASP A 19 2.75 -10.11 -1.36
CA ASP A 19 2.80 -11.46 -0.78
C ASP A 19 1.99 -12.49 -1.58
N LEU A 20 1.96 -12.36 -2.91
CA LEU A 20 1.26 -13.29 -3.79
C LEU A 20 2.03 -14.61 -3.93
N LYS A 21 1.30 -15.71 -3.91
CA LYS A 21 1.84 -17.07 -4.05
C LYS A 21 1.56 -17.58 -5.44
N GLY A 22 2.60 -18.14 -6.07
CA GLY A 22 2.57 -18.62 -7.45
C GLY A 22 2.73 -17.50 -8.48
N GLU A 23 2.76 -17.90 -9.74
CA GLU A 23 2.96 -16.99 -10.89
C GLU A 23 1.61 -16.39 -11.32
N VAL A 24 1.19 -15.35 -10.62
CA VAL A 24 -0.10 -14.68 -10.85
C VAL A 24 -0.02 -13.85 -12.13
N LYS A 25 -0.87 -14.17 -13.11
CA LYS A 25 -1.03 -13.42 -14.36
C LYS A 25 -1.91 -12.20 -14.20
N SER A 26 -3.05 -12.37 -13.52
CA SER A 26 -3.93 -11.26 -13.18
C SER A 26 -4.63 -11.48 -11.85
N MET A 27 -5.01 -10.37 -11.22
CA MET A 27 -5.79 -10.33 -10.00
C MET A 27 -6.95 -9.35 -10.21
N THR A 28 -8.17 -9.79 -9.93
CA THR A 28 -9.35 -8.92 -9.92
C THR A 28 -9.90 -8.87 -8.51
N ALA A 29 -9.85 -7.69 -7.89
CA ALA A 29 -10.38 -7.42 -6.57
C ALA A 29 -11.69 -6.63 -6.70
N THR A 30 -12.77 -7.16 -6.14
CA THR A 30 -14.07 -6.49 -6.05
C THR A 30 -14.34 -6.14 -4.59
N GLU A 31 -14.39 -4.86 -4.29
CA GLU A 31 -14.75 -4.33 -2.98
C GLU A 31 -16.20 -3.83 -3.03
N TYR A 32 -17.02 -4.34 -2.13
CA TYR A 32 -18.40 -3.89 -1.89
C TYR A 32 -18.40 -3.06 -0.61
N GLU A 33 -18.90 -1.84 -0.66
CA GLU A 33 -19.00 -0.93 0.47
C GLU A 33 -20.49 -0.71 0.81
N TYR A 34 -20.80 -0.93 2.09
CA TYR A 34 -22.17 -0.88 2.60
C TYR A 34 -22.38 0.36 3.46
N SER A 35 -23.63 0.80 3.56
CA SER A 35 -24.02 1.98 4.33
C SER A 35 -23.56 1.87 5.78
N MET A 36 -23.12 2.99 6.32
CA MET A 36 -22.65 3.11 7.70
C MET A 36 -23.80 3.23 8.71
N ASP A 37 -25.04 3.24 8.28
CA ASP A 37 -26.23 3.33 9.15
C ASP A 37 -26.69 1.97 9.69
N GLY A 38 -26.01 0.90 9.30
CA GLY A 38 -26.35 -0.47 9.66
C GLY A 38 -27.50 -1.09 8.84
N SER A 39 -28.00 -0.38 7.83
CA SER A 39 -29.10 -0.89 6.95
C SER A 39 -28.66 -2.07 6.09
N GLY A 40 -27.35 -2.28 5.90
CA GLY A 40 -26.82 -3.25 4.96
C GLY A 40 -27.01 -2.87 3.49
N THR A 41 -27.36 -1.62 3.21
CA THR A 41 -27.53 -1.12 1.84
C THR A 41 -26.17 -1.01 1.15
N LEU A 42 -26.01 -1.60 -0.03
CA LEU A 42 -24.81 -1.47 -0.85
C LEU A 42 -24.73 -0.05 -1.43
N GLU A 43 -23.68 0.68 -1.10
CA GLU A 43 -23.46 2.06 -1.57
C GLU A 43 -22.54 2.09 -2.78
N ASN A 44 -21.42 1.36 -2.71
CA ASN A 44 -20.43 1.38 -3.77
C ASN A 44 -19.90 -0.03 -4.08
N THR A 45 -19.58 -0.23 -5.34
CA THR A 45 -18.80 -1.38 -5.82
C THR A 45 -17.58 -0.85 -6.54
N ARG A 46 -16.40 -1.25 -6.07
CA ARG A 46 -15.11 -0.92 -6.70
C ARG A 46 -14.49 -2.19 -7.24
N VAL A 47 -14.19 -2.22 -8.52
CA VAL A 47 -13.50 -3.33 -9.18
C VAL A 47 -12.13 -2.86 -9.63
N LYS A 48 -11.08 -3.45 -9.09
CA LYS A 48 -9.69 -3.21 -9.50
C LYS A 48 -9.13 -4.47 -10.14
N ARG A 49 -8.69 -4.37 -11.40
CA ARG A 49 -7.94 -5.41 -12.10
C ARG A 49 -6.47 -5.01 -12.19
N THR A 50 -5.59 -5.92 -11.81
CA THR A 50 -4.13 -5.78 -11.89
C THR A 50 -3.60 -6.91 -12.75
N GLU A 51 -2.80 -6.58 -13.76
CA GLU A 51 -2.14 -7.55 -14.64
C GLU A 51 -0.63 -7.50 -14.41
N PHE A 52 0.01 -8.67 -14.44
CA PHE A 52 1.44 -8.84 -14.19
C PHE A 52 2.12 -9.44 -15.42
N ASN A 53 3.41 -9.17 -15.58
CA ASN A 53 4.26 -9.93 -16.50
C ASN A 53 4.81 -11.18 -15.81
N GLU A 54 5.47 -12.05 -16.59
CA GLU A 54 6.06 -13.32 -16.12
C GLU A 54 7.14 -13.13 -15.00
N ASN A 55 7.66 -11.94 -14.82
CA ASN A 55 8.61 -11.60 -13.76
C ASN A 55 7.91 -11.05 -12.49
N GLY A 56 6.58 -10.98 -12.48
CA GLY A 56 5.78 -10.51 -11.36
C GLY A 56 5.69 -9.00 -11.19
N TYR A 57 6.02 -8.23 -12.21
CA TYR A 57 5.83 -6.78 -12.20
C TYR A 57 4.49 -6.39 -12.81
N ILE A 58 3.81 -5.41 -12.21
CA ILE A 58 2.54 -4.89 -12.72
C ILE A 58 2.75 -4.23 -14.07
N VAL A 59 2.00 -4.69 -15.08
CA VAL A 59 1.99 -4.06 -16.41
C VAL A 59 0.78 -3.18 -16.62
N GLN A 60 -0.35 -3.50 -15.98
CA GLN A 60 -1.55 -2.69 -16.06
C GLN A 60 -2.37 -2.76 -14.76
N GLU A 61 -2.97 -1.65 -14.38
CA GLU A 61 -4.02 -1.58 -13.38
C GLU A 61 -5.20 -0.79 -13.95
N THR A 62 -6.42 -1.29 -13.75
CA THR A 62 -7.66 -0.57 -14.09
C THR A 62 -8.60 -0.60 -12.90
N GLU A 63 -9.34 0.48 -12.71
CA GLU A 63 -10.33 0.58 -11.64
C GLU A 63 -11.65 1.10 -12.20
N HIS A 64 -12.74 0.49 -11.73
CA HIS A 64 -14.11 0.91 -12.01
C HIS A 64 -14.84 1.11 -10.68
N ILE A 65 -15.64 2.16 -10.60
CA ILE A 65 -16.52 2.43 -9.45
C ILE A 65 -17.96 2.40 -9.97
N ASN A 66 -18.79 1.53 -9.40
CA ASN A 66 -20.17 1.31 -9.82
C ASN A 66 -20.32 1.05 -11.34
N GLY A 67 -19.35 0.30 -11.89
CA GLY A 67 -19.29 -0.03 -13.32
C GLY A 67 -18.73 1.08 -14.22
N VAL A 68 -18.44 2.26 -13.68
CA VAL A 68 -17.88 3.38 -14.44
C VAL A 68 -16.35 3.36 -14.34
N PRO A 69 -15.60 3.50 -15.47
CA PRO A 69 -14.15 3.62 -15.43
C PRO A 69 -13.72 4.79 -14.53
N ASN A 70 -12.81 4.52 -13.59
CA ASN A 70 -12.29 5.51 -12.65
C ASN A 70 -10.84 5.86 -12.91
N SER A 71 -9.98 4.85 -13.09
CA SER A 71 -8.56 5.07 -13.39
C SER A 71 -7.97 3.94 -14.21
N SER A 72 -6.91 4.26 -14.96
CA SER A 72 -6.09 3.29 -15.68
C SER A 72 -4.62 3.67 -15.57
N VAL A 73 -3.79 2.68 -15.25
CA VAL A 73 -2.33 2.83 -15.21
C VAL A 73 -1.70 1.74 -16.05
N LEU A 74 -0.79 2.11 -16.96
CA LEU A 74 -0.03 1.19 -17.79
C LEU A 74 1.46 1.39 -17.55
N PHE A 75 2.24 0.32 -17.47
CA PHE A 75 3.69 0.35 -17.29
C PHE A 75 4.40 -0.29 -18.48
N GLU A 76 5.42 0.37 -19.00
CA GLU A 76 6.35 -0.16 -19.99
C GLU A 76 7.70 -0.44 -19.33
N TYR A 77 8.22 -1.65 -19.53
CA TYR A 77 9.50 -2.10 -18.99
C TYR A 77 10.57 -2.22 -20.08
N GLY A 78 11.81 -1.94 -19.70
CA GLY A 78 12.98 -2.26 -20.51
C GLY A 78 13.32 -3.76 -20.46
N LYS A 79 14.25 -4.19 -21.32
CA LYS A 79 14.76 -5.58 -21.31
C LYS A 79 15.47 -5.96 -20.01
N ASP A 80 15.90 -4.98 -19.25
CA ASP A 80 16.51 -5.11 -17.92
C ASP A 80 15.50 -5.23 -16.78
N GLY A 81 14.19 -5.26 -17.07
CA GLY A 81 13.12 -5.36 -16.07
C GLY A 81 12.80 -4.05 -15.36
N LEU A 82 13.44 -2.94 -15.70
CA LEU A 82 13.16 -1.64 -15.10
C LEU A 82 12.05 -0.90 -15.85
N ILE A 83 11.18 -0.17 -15.13
CA ILE A 83 10.13 0.65 -15.72
C ILE A 83 10.78 1.72 -16.59
N ARG A 84 10.30 1.90 -17.80
CA ARG A 84 10.71 3.00 -18.69
C ARG A 84 9.67 4.11 -18.75
N LYS A 85 8.40 3.70 -18.75
CA LYS A 85 7.29 4.64 -18.77
C LYS A 85 6.15 4.14 -17.89
N LYS A 86 5.42 5.07 -17.33
CA LYS A 86 4.15 4.87 -16.68
C LYS A 86 3.16 5.85 -17.30
N TYR A 87 2.03 5.34 -17.75
CA TYR A 87 0.90 6.14 -18.21
C TYR A 87 -0.15 6.09 -17.10
N GLN A 88 -0.61 7.24 -16.65
CA GLN A 88 -1.65 7.33 -15.65
C GLN A 88 -2.57 8.49 -16.01
N ASP A 89 -3.83 8.16 -16.33
CA ASP A 89 -4.82 9.12 -16.82
C ASP A 89 -4.28 9.91 -18.04
N SER A 90 -4.10 11.22 -17.92
CA SER A 90 -3.51 12.08 -18.97
C SER A 90 -2.01 12.33 -18.79
N ALA A 91 -1.38 11.76 -17.77
CA ALA A 91 0.04 11.98 -17.48
C ALA A 91 0.91 10.82 -17.97
N VAL A 92 2.10 11.15 -18.46
CA VAL A 92 3.15 10.18 -18.78
C VAL A 92 4.36 10.46 -17.90
N TYR A 93 4.82 9.44 -17.19
CA TYR A 93 6.04 9.50 -16.41
C TYR A 93 7.15 8.76 -17.14
N LEU A 94 8.29 9.43 -17.35
CA LEU A 94 9.49 8.85 -17.94
C LEU A 94 10.48 8.52 -16.82
N TYR A 95 11.03 7.31 -16.84
CA TYR A 95 11.97 6.83 -15.83
C TYR A 95 13.39 6.81 -16.35
N GLU A 96 14.29 7.38 -15.58
CA GLU A 96 15.74 7.34 -15.75
C GLU A 96 16.34 6.66 -14.51
N TYR A 97 17.46 5.95 -14.70
CA TYR A 97 18.13 5.23 -13.63
C TYR A 97 19.60 5.52 -13.58
N GLU A 98 20.12 5.70 -12.40
CA GLU A 98 21.55 5.89 -12.14
C GLU A 98 21.95 5.13 -10.88
N PHE A 99 23.24 4.83 -10.72
CA PHE A 99 23.78 4.27 -9.51
C PHE A 99 24.45 5.37 -8.70
N ASP A 100 24.14 5.43 -7.39
CA ASP A 100 24.83 6.21 -6.40
C ASP A 100 25.47 5.23 -5.41
N GLY A 101 26.75 4.94 -5.63
CA GLY A 101 27.44 3.85 -4.95
C GLY A 101 26.83 2.50 -5.29
N GLU A 102 26.33 1.79 -4.27
CA GLU A 102 25.63 0.50 -4.41
C GLU A 102 24.11 0.64 -4.57
N ASN A 103 23.58 1.87 -4.46
CA ASN A 103 22.16 2.13 -4.52
C ASN A 103 21.68 2.42 -5.94
N LEU A 104 20.48 1.96 -6.28
CA LEU A 104 19.81 2.29 -7.54
C LEU A 104 18.90 3.48 -7.32
N VAL A 105 19.12 4.57 -8.04
CA VAL A 105 18.25 5.75 -8.03
C VAL A 105 17.37 5.76 -9.28
N ALA A 106 16.06 5.68 -9.08
CA ALA A 106 15.04 5.84 -10.12
C ALA A 106 14.51 7.26 -10.08
N THR A 107 14.59 7.98 -11.20
CA THR A 107 14.00 9.32 -11.37
C THR A 107 12.83 9.24 -12.34
N ALA A 108 11.62 9.47 -11.86
CA ALA A 108 10.40 9.56 -12.65
C ALA A 108 10.08 11.03 -12.89
N LYS A 109 10.04 11.43 -14.17
CA LYS A 109 9.68 12.79 -14.60
C LYS A 109 8.33 12.77 -15.28
N GLU A 110 7.39 13.53 -14.75
CA GLU A 110 6.07 13.69 -15.31
C GLU A 110 6.13 14.58 -16.56
N LYS A 111 5.52 14.12 -17.67
CA LYS A 111 5.25 14.90 -18.87
C LYS A 111 3.74 14.99 -19.04
N TYR A 112 3.21 16.19 -19.05
CA TYR A 112 1.81 16.40 -19.41
C TYR A 112 1.67 16.44 -20.94
N VAL A 113 0.56 15.92 -21.43
CA VAL A 113 0.19 16.00 -22.85
C VAL A 113 -0.31 17.40 -23.21
N GLU A 114 -0.79 18.16 -22.24
CA GLU A 114 -1.23 19.55 -22.36
C GLU A 114 -0.48 20.42 -21.36
N ASP A 115 -0.01 21.60 -21.79
CA ASP A 115 0.80 22.61 -21.08
C ASP A 115 0.22 23.03 -19.72
N LYS A 116 0.15 22.14 -18.73
CA LYS A 116 -0.32 22.48 -17.39
C LYS A 116 0.73 22.29 -16.31
N PHE A 117 1.05 23.44 -15.71
CA PHE A 117 1.42 23.74 -14.33
C PHE A 117 2.06 22.62 -13.47
N TYR A 118 3.34 22.77 -13.17
CA TYR A 118 4.08 22.06 -12.14
C TYR A 118 4.34 20.57 -12.39
N PRO A 119 5.21 20.21 -13.34
CA PRO A 119 5.59 18.83 -13.57
C PRO A 119 6.15 18.22 -12.27
N ARG A 120 5.67 17.01 -11.96
CA ARG A 120 6.15 16.25 -10.83
C ARG A 120 7.41 15.49 -11.20
N THR A 121 8.42 15.57 -10.35
CA THR A 121 9.60 14.71 -10.42
C THR A 121 9.68 13.92 -9.13
N GLU A 122 9.79 12.61 -9.25
CA GLU A 122 9.96 11.72 -8.11
C GLU A 122 11.29 10.98 -8.22
N LYS A 123 12.10 11.02 -7.16
CA LYS A 123 13.31 10.22 -7.03
C LYS A 123 13.09 9.16 -5.98
N THR A 124 13.32 7.92 -6.32
CA THR A 124 13.23 6.78 -5.41
C THR A 124 14.58 6.09 -5.38
N THR A 125 15.16 5.94 -4.19
CA THR A 125 16.42 5.25 -3.99
C THR A 125 16.16 3.86 -3.43
N TYR A 126 16.73 2.85 -4.06
CA TYR A 126 16.67 1.47 -3.64
C TYR A 126 18.05 1.02 -3.12
N GLY A 127 18.09 0.40 -1.95
CA GLY A 127 19.27 -0.21 -1.40
C GLY A 127 19.67 -1.48 -2.16
N LYS A 128 20.81 -2.03 -1.84
CA LYS A 128 21.39 -3.24 -2.47
C LYS A 128 20.50 -4.50 -2.40
N ASP A 129 19.52 -4.52 -1.50
CA ASP A 129 18.52 -5.59 -1.34
C ASP A 129 17.21 -5.31 -2.11
N GLY A 130 17.17 -4.24 -2.93
CA GLY A 130 16.01 -3.82 -3.70
C GLY A 130 14.91 -3.13 -2.91
N LYS A 131 15.12 -2.87 -1.61
CA LYS A 131 14.15 -2.12 -0.80
C LYS A 131 14.30 -0.64 -1.00
N MET A 132 13.19 0.07 -0.97
CA MET A 132 13.18 1.53 -1.02
C MET A 132 13.74 2.10 0.28
N ILE A 133 14.82 2.89 0.19
CA ILE A 133 15.46 3.52 1.35
C ILE A 133 15.23 5.03 1.43
N ALA A 134 14.89 5.67 0.30
CA ALA A 134 14.52 7.09 0.27
C ALA A 134 13.54 7.38 -0.86
N ARG A 135 12.73 8.42 -0.67
CA ARG A 135 11.80 8.95 -1.69
C ARG A 135 11.71 10.45 -1.58
N THR A 136 12.00 11.14 -2.67
CA THR A 136 11.95 12.60 -2.75
C THR A 136 11.03 13.01 -3.89
N VAL A 137 10.12 13.96 -3.65
CA VAL A 137 9.18 14.44 -4.65
C VAL A 137 9.26 15.95 -4.78
N TYR A 138 9.34 16.41 -6.03
CA TYR A 138 9.28 17.81 -6.41
C TYR A 138 8.01 18.09 -7.23
N SER A 139 7.41 19.25 -7.03
CA SER A 139 6.30 19.77 -7.84
C SER A 139 6.68 21.18 -8.32
N GLY A 140 6.76 21.37 -9.65
CA GLY A 140 7.23 22.64 -10.23
C GLY A 140 8.62 23.06 -9.76
N GLY A 141 9.51 22.11 -9.46
CA GLY A 141 10.84 22.36 -8.92
C GLY A 141 10.89 22.58 -7.40
N THR A 142 9.75 22.69 -6.73
CA THR A 142 9.67 22.82 -5.26
C THR A 142 9.64 21.45 -4.61
N LEU A 143 10.47 21.24 -3.61
CA LEU A 143 10.46 20.02 -2.77
C LEU A 143 9.14 19.95 -1.99
N VAL A 144 8.39 18.84 -2.13
CA VAL A 144 7.09 18.63 -1.47
C VAL A 144 7.05 17.38 -0.60
N MET A 145 8.02 16.48 -0.76
CA MET A 145 8.18 15.30 0.07
C MET A 145 9.63 14.88 0.07
N ASP A 146 10.14 14.51 1.23
CA ASP A 146 11.47 13.91 1.39
C ASP A 146 11.42 12.94 2.57
N ASP A 147 11.34 11.64 2.25
CA ASP A 147 11.18 10.57 3.21
C ASP A 147 12.34 9.58 3.15
N SER A 148 12.79 9.12 4.31
CA SER A 148 13.73 8.00 4.47
C SER A 148 13.05 6.81 5.12
N TYR A 149 13.41 5.61 4.70
CA TYR A 149 12.81 4.34 5.15
C TYR A 149 13.87 3.53 5.91
N VAL A 150 13.58 3.24 7.18
CA VAL A 150 14.49 2.53 8.09
C VAL A 150 13.99 1.11 8.32
N TYR A 151 14.88 0.15 8.15
CA TYR A 151 14.61 -1.27 8.32
C TYR A 151 15.45 -1.85 9.47
N ASP A 152 14.91 -2.86 10.14
CA ASP A 152 15.68 -3.64 11.11
C ASP A 152 16.65 -4.62 10.43
N GLU A 153 17.43 -5.35 11.23
CA GLU A 153 18.39 -6.36 10.74
C GLU A 153 17.73 -7.51 9.95
N LYS A 154 16.43 -7.73 10.15
CA LYS A 154 15.63 -8.73 9.42
C LYS A 154 15.01 -8.16 8.14
N GLY A 155 15.25 -6.87 7.89
CA GLY A 155 14.70 -6.15 6.74
C GLY A 155 13.22 -5.81 6.87
N VAL A 156 12.70 -5.70 8.08
CA VAL A 156 11.33 -5.24 8.35
C VAL A 156 11.35 -3.72 8.51
N LEU A 157 10.44 -3.01 7.84
CA LEU A 157 10.32 -1.56 7.94
C LEU A 157 9.87 -1.18 9.36
N THR A 158 10.67 -0.37 10.05
CA THR A 158 10.41 0.06 11.44
C THR A 158 10.11 1.55 11.56
N ARG A 159 10.55 2.37 10.59
CA ARG A 159 10.32 3.81 10.64
C ARG A 159 10.33 4.42 9.25
N ILE A 160 9.50 5.44 9.07
CA ILE A 160 9.58 6.38 7.95
C ILE A 160 9.87 7.75 8.55
N GLU A 161 10.98 8.35 8.18
CA GLU A 161 11.41 9.66 8.61
C GLU A 161 10.99 10.68 7.54
N ASN A 162 10.31 11.74 7.96
CA ASN A 162 10.04 12.88 7.08
C ASN A 162 11.16 13.91 7.28
N ASN A 163 12.03 14.06 6.28
CA ASN A 163 13.21 14.92 6.37
C ASN A 163 12.86 16.42 6.28
N MET A 164 11.70 16.77 5.73
CA MET A 164 11.20 18.15 5.69
C MET A 164 10.61 18.59 7.04
N GLU A 165 9.87 17.68 7.67
CA GLU A 165 9.24 17.90 8.97
C GLU A 165 9.45 16.67 9.88
N PRO A 166 10.61 16.56 10.57
CA PRO A 166 10.97 15.35 11.34
C PRO A 166 9.93 14.93 12.38
N ARG A 167 9.17 15.90 12.93
CA ARG A 167 8.05 15.63 13.84
C ARG A 167 6.87 14.85 13.18
N HIS A 168 6.83 14.76 11.84
CA HIS A 168 5.80 14.06 11.09
C HIS A 168 6.23 12.64 10.67
N GLY A 169 7.35 12.15 11.18
CA GLY A 169 7.79 10.79 10.97
C GLY A 169 6.77 9.75 11.49
N ILE A 170 6.86 8.55 10.98
CA ILE A 170 6.00 7.42 11.34
C ILE A 170 6.88 6.32 11.94
N GLU A 171 6.54 5.86 13.13
CA GLU A 171 7.15 4.69 13.74
C GLU A 171 6.27 3.46 13.53
N ILE A 172 6.89 2.31 13.27
CA ILE A 172 6.21 1.04 13.03
C ILE A 172 6.81 0.01 13.98
N ASN A 173 6.02 -0.48 14.90
CA ASN A 173 6.41 -1.50 15.86
C ASN A 173 5.64 -2.79 15.63
N TYR A 174 6.27 -3.93 15.92
CA TYR A 174 5.67 -5.25 15.83
C TYR A 174 5.80 -5.95 17.17
N GLU A 175 4.66 -6.22 17.80
CA GLU A 175 4.59 -6.95 19.08
C GLU A 175 4.09 -8.37 18.83
N ARG A 176 4.95 -9.38 19.05
CA ARG A 176 4.61 -10.80 18.86
C ARG A 176 4.19 -11.42 20.18
N LYS A 177 3.11 -12.19 20.12
CA LYS A 177 2.62 -13.01 21.24
C LYS A 177 3.19 -14.44 21.17
N PRO A 178 3.26 -15.16 22.30
CA PRO A 178 3.78 -16.54 22.33
C PRO A 178 3.03 -17.53 21.43
N ASN A 179 1.74 -17.28 21.17
CA ASN A 179 0.89 -18.11 20.29
C ASN A 179 1.10 -17.83 18.80
N GLY A 180 2.03 -16.94 18.43
CA GLY A 180 2.33 -16.57 17.05
C GLY A 180 1.52 -15.39 16.48
N GLU A 181 0.46 -14.98 17.16
CA GLU A 181 -0.25 -13.74 16.84
C GLU A 181 0.68 -12.52 17.00
N TYR A 182 0.38 -11.44 16.31
CA TYR A 182 1.15 -10.20 16.48
C TYR A 182 0.31 -8.96 16.22
N GLU A 183 0.78 -7.87 16.77
CA GLU A 183 0.26 -6.53 16.54
C GLU A 183 1.28 -5.73 15.71
N LYS A 184 0.79 -5.02 14.70
CA LYS A 184 1.54 -3.99 13.99
C LYS A 184 0.99 -2.64 14.43
N ILE A 185 1.82 -1.85 15.09
CA ILE A 185 1.47 -0.53 15.60
C ILE A 185 2.16 0.50 14.72
N THR A 186 1.38 1.34 14.08
CA THR A 186 1.88 2.48 13.29
C THR A 186 1.52 3.76 14.03
N GLN A 187 2.53 4.52 14.43
CA GLN A 187 2.40 5.74 15.20
C GLN A 187 2.87 6.94 14.38
N ALA A 188 1.99 7.90 14.16
CA ALA A 188 2.30 9.25 13.70
C ALA A 188 2.05 10.25 14.84
N PRO A 189 2.46 11.53 14.74
CA PRO A 189 2.36 12.50 15.83
C PRO A 189 0.97 12.63 16.45
N ASN A 190 -0.07 12.61 15.62
CA ASN A 190 -1.44 12.83 16.05
C ASN A 190 -2.35 11.62 15.76
N SER A 191 -1.80 10.48 15.43
CA SER A 191 -2.58 9.30 15.07
C SER A 191 -1.83 8.02 15.36
N LYS A 192 -2.58 7.00 15.77
CA LYS A 192 -2.08 5.64 15.98
C LYS A 192 -3.02 4.68 15.26
N TRP A 193 -2.42 3.70 14.59
CA TRP A 193 -3.15 2.60 13.95
C TRP A 193 -2.61 1.29 14.52
N VAL A 194 -3.50 0.43 14.97
CA VAL A 194 -3.18 -0.89 15.50
C VAL A 194 -3.85 -1.93 14.62
N TYR A 195 -3.06 -2.84 14.10
CA TYR A 195 -3.49 -3.97 13.29
C TYR A 195 -3.19 -5.25 14.06
N TYR A 196 -4.18 -6.07 14.26
CA TYR A 196 -4.05 -7.37 14.91
C TYR A 196 -4.06 -8.48 13.88
N TYR A 197 -3.06 -9.34 13.95
CA TYR A 197 -2.87 -10.45 13.02
C TYR A 197 -2.92 -11.79 13.74
N ALA A 198 -3.60 -12.77 13.14
CA ALA A 198 -3.52 -14.16 13.55
C ALA A 198 -2.11 -14.73 13.25
N ALA A 199 -1.79 -15.88 13.84
CA ALA A 199 -0.50 -16.56 13.67
C ALA A 199 -0.19 -16.93 12.20
N ASN A 200 -1.21 -17.14 11.38
CA ASN A 200 -1.09 -17.40 9.94
C ASN A 200 -0.91 -16.12 9.09
N GLY A 201 -0.86 -14.94 9.71
CA GLY A 201 -0.70 -13.65 9.06
C GLY A 201 -2.01 -12.98 8.60
N ASP A 202 -3.16 -13.57 8.86
CA ASP A 202 -4.44 -12.93 8.56
C ASP A 202 -4.69 -11.74 9.49
N GLU A 203 -5.03 -10.60 8.90
CA GLU A 203 -5.45 -9.42 9.66
C GLU A 203 -6.85 -9.64 10.24
N MET A 204 -6.95 -9.60 11.56
CA MET A 204 -8.17 -9.89 12.29
C MET A 204 -8.92 -8.66 12.76
N GLU A 205 -8.18 -7.60 13.09
CA GLU A 205 -8.76 -6.36 13.58
C GLU A 205 -7.88 -5.15 13.19
N TYR A 206 -8.52 -4.02 13.03
CA TYR A 206 -7.89 -2.72 12.83
C TYR A 206 -8.54 -1.68 13.75
N THR A 207 -7.73 -0.92 14.46
CA THR A 207 -8.18 0.20 15.28
C THR A 207 -7.40 1.46 14.93
N SER A 208 -8.12 2.58 14.73
CA SER A 208 -7.50 3.89 14.57
C SER A 208 -7.79 4.79 15.77
N VAL A 209 -6.78 5.54 16.21
CA VAL A 209 -6.86 6.50 17.29
C VAL A 209 -6.31 7.83 16.81
N SER A 210 -7.02 8.91 17.06
CA SER A 210 -6.55 10.29 16.82
C SER A 210 -6.32 11.00 18.14
N TYR A 211 -5.27 11.82 18.22
CA TYR A 211 -4.92 12.59 19.41
C TYR A 211 -5.18 14.08 19.17
N PHE A 212 -5.90 14.70 20.10
CA PHE A 212 -6.17 16.14 20.13
C PHE A 212 -5.59 16.70 21.43
N GLY A 213 -4.33 17.16 21.40
CA GLY A 213 -3.58 17.49 22.61
C GLY A 213 -3.34 16.23 23.47
N SER A 214 -3.81 16.23 24.72
CA SER A 214 -3.74 15.07 25.62
C SER A 214 -4.91 14.09 25.49
N GLU A 215 -5.92 14.41 24.69
CA GLU A 215 -7.10 13.57 24.52
C GLU A 215 -6.90 12.58 23.37
N ALA A 216 -7.19 11.30 23.61
CA ALA A 216 -7.22 10.24 22.60
C ALA A 216 -8.67 9.98 22.20
N LYS A 217 -8.96 9.99 20.90
CA LYS A 217 -10.27 9.64 20.35
C LYS A 217 -10.12 8.45 19.42
N ILE A 218 -10.85 7.36 19.70
CA ILE A 218 -10.90 6.25 18.75
C ILE A 218 -11.75 6.65 17.57
N GLY A 219 -11.15 6.55 16.38
CA GLY A 219 -11.79 6.91 15.12
C GLY A 219 -12.59 5.78 14.53
N GLN A 220 -12.00 4.59 14.47
CA GLN A 220 -12.59 3.43 13.79
C GLN A 220 -12.09 2.12 14.39
N ILE A 221 -13.00 1.16 14.52
CA ILE A 221 -12.68 -0.24 14.81
C ILE A 221 -13.31 -1.08 13.70
N LEU A 222 -12.49 -1.93 13.05
CA LEU A 222 -12.93 -2.90 12.06
C LEU A 222 -12.51 -4.29 12.52
N GLN A 223 -13.42 -5.25 12.50
CA GLN A 223 -13.09 -6.66 12.64
C GLN A 223 -13.24 -7.34 11.28
N PHE A 224 -12.29 -8.21 10.98
CA PHE A 224 -12.27 -8.97 9.75
C PHE A 224 -12.74 -10.39 9.97
N LYS A 225 -13.67 -10.83 9.13
CA LYS A 225 -14.31 -12.14 9.21
C LYS A 225 -14.34 -12.80 7.83
N ASP A 226 -14.76 -14.05 7.75
CA ASP A 226 -14.93 -14.80 6.50
C ASP A 226 -13.68 -14.77 5.60
N ILE A 227 -12.51 -14.88 6.22
CA ILE A 227 -11.24 -14.88 5.49
C ILE A 227 -11.10 -16.22 4.78
N SER A 228 -10.97 -16.20 3.46
CA SER A 228 -10.77 -17.39 2.63
C SER A 228 -9.57 -17.22 1.73
N ARG A 229 -8.91 -18.33 1.41
CA ARG A 229 -7.73 -18.37 0.55
C ARG A 229 -7.90 -19.44 -0.53
N ASP A 230 -7.21 -19.27 -1.65
CA ASP A 230 -7.10 -20.30 -2.67
C ASP A 230 -6.13 -21.42 -2.23
N GLU A 231 -5.98 -22.43 -3.08
CA GLU A 231 -5.08 -23.58 -2.85
C GLU A 231 -3.60 -23.17 -2.74
N ARG A 232 -3.22 -22.02 -3.25
CA ARG A 232 -1.86 -21.44 -3.19
C ARG A 232 -1.66 -20.56 -1.96
N GLY A 233 -2.72 -20.27 -1.21
CA GLY A 233 -2.71 -19.43 -0.02
C GLY A 233 -2.96 -17.94 -0.28
N ASN A 234 -3.32 -17.52 -1.51
CA ASN A 234 -3.70 -16.15 -1.80
C ASN A 234 -5.10 -15.83 -1.26
N LEU A 235 -5.28 -14.64 -0.71
CA LEU A 235 -6.56 -14.17 -0.17
C LEU A 235 -7.62 -14.09 -1.25
N THR A 236 -8.75 -14.80 -1.11
CA THR A 236 -9.85 -14.76 -2.07
C THR A 236 -11.09 -14.05 -1.55
N ARG A 237 -11.25 -13.98 -0.22
CA ARG A 237 -12.39 -13.30 0.40
C ARG A 237 -12.04 -12.77 1.77
N LYS A 238 -12.60 -11.62 2.11
CA LYS A 238 -12.52 -11.01 3.43
C LYS A 238 -13.72 -10.11 3.63
N THR A 239 -14.38 -10.20 4.77
CA THR A 239 -15.42 -9.24 5.16
C THR A 239 -14.93 -8.40 6.32
N SER A 240 -15.37 -7.15 6.40
CA SER A 240 -15.12 -6.29 7.55
C SER A 240 -16.43 -5.81 8.15
N VAL A 241 -16.50 -5.89 9.47
CA VAL A 241 -17.60 -5.36 10.28
C VAL A 241 -17.09 -4.13 11.00
N LYS A 242 -17.86 -3.05 10.94
CA LYS A 242 -17.53 -1.81 11.62
C LYS A 242 -18.19 -1.76 12.99
N PHE A 243 -17.44 -1.26 13.96
CA PHE A 243 -17.95 -0.99 15.31
C PHE A 243 -17.95 0.52 15.55
N LYS A 244 -19.01 0.99 16.20
CA LYS A 244 -19.07 2.36 16.71
C LYS A 244 -18.36 2.40 18.04
N PRO A 245 -17.33 3.26 18.23
CA PRO A 245 -16.79 3.54 19.53
C PRO A 245 -17.92 4.14 20.39
N ALA A 246 -18.03 3.75 21.65
CA ALA A 246 -18.94 4.40 22.58
C ALA A 246 -18.57 5.90 22.67
N ASP A 247 -19.55 6.79 22.64
CA ASP A 247 -19.36 8.25 22.67
C ASP A 247 -18.76 8.77 23.98
N LYS A 248 -18.52 7.88 24.94
CA LYS A 248 -17.90 8.19 26.23
C LYS A 248 -16.80 7.16 26.51
N TYR A 249 -15.60 7.70 26.68
CA TYR A 249 -14.44 7.12 27.33
C TYR A 249 -14.53 5.64 27.70
N TYR A 250 -13.54 4.88 27.24
CA TYR A 250 -13.32 3.45 27.44
C TYR A 250 -13.32 2.93 28.90
N GLU A 251 -14.14 3.47 29.77
CA GLU A 251 -14.21 2.94 31.14
C GLU A 251 -15.06 1.69 31.27
N ASN A 252 -15.94 1.35 30.32
CA ASN A 252 -16.81 0.16 30.43
C ASN A 252 -17.06 -0.66 29.15
N GLY A 253 -16.27 -0.45 28.11
CA GLY A 253 -16.09 -1.54 27.12
C GLY A 253 -17.25 -1.90 26.16
N ASP A 254 -18.34 -1.17 26.13
CA ASP A 254 -19.46 -1.50 25.23
C ASP A 254 -19.23 -0.95 23.81
N ILE A 255 -18.58 -1.77 22.98
CA ILE A 255 -18.44 -1.54 21.54
C ILE A 255 -19.72 -2.05 20.88
N THR A 256 -20.47 -1.16 20.21
CA THR A 256 -21.67 -1.57 19.49
C THR A 256 -21.32 -1.89 18.03
N GLU A 257 -21.65 -3.09 17.58
CA GLU A 257 -21.55 -3.48 16.17
C GLU A 257 -22.56 -2.65 15.35
N ILE A 258 -22.06 -1.95 14.29
CA ILE A 258 -22.92 -1.24 13.35
C ILE A 258 -23.40 -2.20 12.28
N GLY A 259 -22.57 -3.13 11.83
CA GLY A 259 -22.90 -4.12 10.81
C GLY A 259 -21.81 -4.27 9.75
N LEU A 260 -22.14 -4.97 8.68
CA LEU A 260 -21.25 -5.20 7.54
C LEU A 260 -20.85 -3.85 6.92
N TYR A 261 -19.54 -3.60 6.84
CA TYR A 261 -18.96 -2.38 6.29
C TYR A 261 -18.43 -2.59 4.89
N LYS A 262 -17.58 -3.61 4.72
CA LYS A 262 -16.99 -3.94 3.42
C LYS A 262 -16.92 -5.44 3.23
N LYS A 263 -17.06 -5.85 1.98
CA LYS A 263 -16.76 -7.21 1.53
C LYS A 263 -15.75 -7.11 0.40
N LEU A 264 -14.67 -7.86 0.48
CA LEU A 264 -13.65 -7.99 -0.55
C LEU A 264 -13.71 -9.41 -1.13
N GLU A 265 -13.77 -9.50 -2.44
CA GLU A 265 -13.64 -10.75 -3.20
C GLU A 265 -12.49 -10.59 -4.19
N ILE A 266 -11.61 -11.58 -4.28
CA ILE A 266 -10.45 -11.55 -5.17
C ILE A 266 -10.43 -12.84 -5.98
N SER A 267 -10.27 -12.71 -7.29
CA SER A 267 -10.01 -13.82 -8.19
C SER A 267 -8.64 -13.68 -8.84
N TYR A 268 -7.99 -14.80 -9.12
CA TYR A 268 -6.67 -14.87 -9.71
C TYR A 268 -6.69 -15.69 -10.99
N GLU A 269 -5.91 -15.25 -11.97
CA GLU A 269 -5.50 -16.06 -13.12
C GLU A 269 -3.98 -16.29 -12.99
N TYR A 270 -3.54 -17.48 -13.31
CA TYR A 270 -2.14 -17.88 -13.22
C TYR A 270 -1.56 -18.16 -14.62
N TYR A 271 -0.24 -18.01 -14.76
CA TYR A 271 0.48 -18.43 -15.98
C TYR A 271 0.48 -19.93 -16.16
#